data_f04b293d29c8d45739e41b246f4ebd44
#
_entry.id   f04b293d29c8d45739e41b246f4ebd44
#
_cell.length_a   1.000
_cell.length_b   1.000
_cell.length_c   1.000
_cell.angle_alpha   90.00
_cell.angle_beta   90.00
_cell.angle_gamma   90.00
#
_symmetry.space_group_name_H-M   'P 1'
#
loop_
_entity.id
_entity.type
_entity.pdbx_description
1 polymer ?
#
loop_
_entity_poly.entity_id
_entity_poly.type
_entity_poly.pdbx_seq_one_letter_code
_entity_poly.pdbx_strand_id
1 'polypeptide(L)'
;ALNWEMISSLPGGGFYIGKEGGLLNAIVGSLYIVGASTILGLAISIPVVFYLNVYLKKNSKRASLARLAYDVLFGIPSIVYGAFAFTIMIYLGLKTSLAGGIIVITLLIIPIFIRSMDEIARELPQDMLNASYSLGATRYETIKVVVRQIAPGIATATLLSIGRAIGDAAAVMFT
;
A
#
# COMPACT_ATOMS: atom_id res chain seq x y z
N ALA A 1 -6.03 28.06 19.17
CA ALA A 1 -5.81 28.54 17.78
C ALA A 1 -4.55 27.90 17.25
N LEU A 2 -4.64 27.30 16.07
CA LEU A 2 -3.48 26.73 15.37
C LEU A 2 -2.53 27.88 15.02
N ASN A 3 -1.34 27.88 15.60
CA ASN A 3 -0.31 28.89 15.34
C ASN A 3 0.73 28.30 14.37
N TRP A 4 1.27 29.10 13.47
CA TRP A 4 2.32 28.67 12.52
C TRP A 4 3.52 28.05 13.24
N GLU A 5 3.88 28.58 14.39
CA GLU A 5 4.93 28.07 15.24
C GLU A 5 4.68 26.63 15.71
N MET A 6 3.42 26.26 15.97
CA MET A 6 3.03 24.90 16.36
C MET A 6 3.28 23.87 15.25
N ILE A 7 3.13 24.30 13.99
CA ILE A 7 3.32 23.41 12.83
C ILE A 7 4.79 23.31 12.45
N SER A 8 5.55 24.39 12.63
CA SER A 8 6.95 24.52 12.18
C SER A 8 8.00 24.21 13.24
N SER A 9 7.61 24.08 14.52
CA SER A 9 8.56 23.79 15.60
C SER A 9 8.65 22.28 15.89
N LEU A 10 9.84 21.88 16.35
CA LEU A 10 10.08 20.54 16.92
C LEU A 10 9.46 20.46 18.32
N PRO A 11 9.08 19.27 18.81
CA PRO A 11 8.61 19.10 20.18
C PRO A 11 9.74 19.51 21.13
N GLY A 12 9.60 20.68 21.74
CA GLY A 12 10.48 21.21 22.79
C GLY A 12 10.29 20.43 24.09
N GLY A 13 11.38 20.12 24.78
CA GLY A 13 11.46 19.19 25.88
C GLY A 13 10.44 19.38 26.99
N GLY A 14 9.70 18.34 27.26
CA GLY A 14 8.82 18.21 28.41
C GLY A 14 7.38 17.84 28.05
N PHE A 15 7.01 16.62 28.37
CA PHE A 15 5.64 16.08 28.19
C PHE A 15 4.54 16.81 29.01
N TYR A 16 4.92 17.74 29.87
CA TYR A 16 4.03 18.37 30.82
C TYR A 16 4.22 19.89 30.84
N ILE A 17 3.14 20.62 30.56
CA ILE A 17 2.97 22.05 30.90
C ILE A 17 3.92 23.01 30.16
N GLY A 18 4.32 22.72 28.93
CA GLY A 18 5.07 23.67 28.13
C GLY A 18 4.21 24.30 27.03
N LYS A 19 4.37 25.60 26.85
CA LYS A 19 3.82 26.32 25.69
C LYS A 19 4.56 26.00 24.37
N GLU A 20 5.51 25.07 24.40
CA GLU A 20 6.46 24.77 23.32
C GLU A 20 6.33 23.30 22.90
N GLY A 21 5.28 22.99 22.18
CA GLY A 21 5.09 21.67 21.55
C GLY A 21 4.82 21.82 20.06
N GLY A 22 5.78 21.37 19.22
CA GLY A 22 5.62 21.38 17.77
C GLY A 22 5.14 20.06 17.21
N LEU A 23 4.37 20.11 16.12
CA LEU A 23 3.85 18.94 15.38
C LEU A 23 4.74 18.56 14.20
N LEU A 24 5.80 19.29 13.93
CA LEU A 24 6.65 19.08 12.74
C LEU A 24 7.18 17.65 12.65
N ASN A 25 7.64 17.08 13.77
CA ASN A 25 8.16 15.71 13.81
C ASN A 25 7.10 14.67 13.43
N ALA A 26 5.86 14.86 13.91
CA ALA A 26 4.75 13.97 13.58
C ALA A 26 4.35 14.08 12.10
N ILE A 27 4.33 15.30 11.56
CA ILE A 27 4.01 15.55 10.15
C ILE A 27 5.07 14.91 9.25
N VAL A 28 6.34 15.18 9.52
CA VAL A 28 7.47 14.65 8.73
C VAL A 28 7.53 13.13 8.86
N GLY A 29 7.38 12.57 10.07
CA GLY A 29 7.34 11.14 10.29
C GLY A 29 6.21 10.45 9.51
N SER A 30 5.01 11.02 9.52
CA SER A 30 3.87 10.51 8.75
C SER A 30 4.14 10.53 7.25
N LEU A 31 4.74 11.62 6.73
CA LEU A 31 5.10 11.71 5.32
C LEU A 31 6.13 10.66 4.90
N TYR A 32 7.14 10.41 5.74
CA TYR A 32 8.12 9.35 5.49
C TYR A 32 7.48 7.95 5.49
N ILE A 33 6.66 7.65 6.50
CA ILE A 33 5.98 6.35 6.59
C ILE A 33 5.08 6.15 5.38
N VAL A 34 4.18 7.10 5.09
CA VAL A 34 3.22 6.98 3.98
C VAL A 34 3.92 6.94 2.64
N GLY A 35 4.91 7.81 2.41
CA GLY A 35 5.67 7.86 1.16
C GLY A 35 6.42 6.56 0.89
N ALA A 36 7.20 6.08 1.86
CA ALA A 36 7.97 4.85 1.73
C ALA A 36 7.07 3.63 1.59
N SER A 37 6.00 3.53 2.38
CA SER A 37 5.03 2.43 2.31
C SER A 37 4.31 2.39 0.97
N THR A 38 3.94 3.55 0.42
CA THR A 38 3.29 3.65 -0.89
C THR A 38 4.22 3.15 -2.00
N ILE A 39 5.49 3.55 -2.00
CA ILE A 39 6.47 3.10 -2.99
C ILE A 39 6.67 1.59 -2.89
N LEU A 40 6.88 1.06 -1.69
CA LEU A 40 7.04 -0.39 -1.47
C LEU A 40 5.77 -1.17 -1.83
N GLY A 41 4.61 -0.66 -1.45
CA GLY A 41 3.32 -1.25 -1.77
C GLY A 41 3.09 -1.34 -3.28
N LEU A 42 3.36 -0.28 -4.03
CA LEU A 42 3.28 -0.27 -5.50
C LEU A 42 4.29 -1.25 -6.12
N ALA A 43 5.55 -1.22 -5.65
CA ALA A 43 6.61 -2.08 -6.18
C ALA A 43 6.28 -3.57 -6.04
N ILE A 44 5.56 -3.97 -4.98
CA ILE A 44 5.12 -5.35 -4.75
C ILE A 44 3.83 -5.65 -5.49
N SER A 45 2.85 -4.74 -5.45
CA SER A 45 1.50 -5.00 -5.95
C SER A 45 1.41 -5.01 -7.48
N ILE A 46 2.16 -4.15 -8.18
CA ILE A 46 2.15 -4.07 -9.63
C ILE A 46 2.54 -5.40 -10.30
N PRO A 47 3.69 -6.03 -9.96
CA PRO A 47 4.05 -7.33 -10.51
C PRO A 47 3.02 -8.42 -10.23
N VAL A 48 2.42 -8.42 -9.02
CA VAL A 48 1.38 -9.39 -8.64
C VAL A 48 0.15 -9.25 -9.54
N VAL A 49 -0.33 -8.03 -9.77
CA VAL A 49 -1.49 -7.77 -10.63
C VAL A 49 -1.23 -8.22 -12.07
N PHE A 50 -0.03 -7.94 -12.62
CA PHE A 50 0.33 -8.41 -13.95
C PHE A 50 0.44 -9.92 -14.02
N TYR A 51 1.02 -10.55 -13.01
CA TYR A 51 1.07 -12.00 -12.95
C TYR A 51 -0.33 -12.62 -12.96
N LEU A 52 -1.27 -12.07 -12.20
CA LEU A 52 -2.65 -12.54 -12.12
C LEU A 52 -3.44 -12.38 -13.44
N ASN A 53 -3.19 -11.30 -14.19
CA ASN A 53 -4.02 -10.95 -15.35
C ASN A 53 -3.38 -11.26 -16.71
N VAL A 54 -2.04 -11.35 -16.80
CA VAL A 54 -1.33 -11.65 -18.07
C VAL A 54 -0.81 -13.09 -18.10
N TYR A 55 -0.30 -13.60 -16.98
CA TYR A 55 0.30 -14.94 -16.95
C TYR A 55 -0.67 -16.03 -16.56
N LEU A 56 -1.63 -15.75 -15.69
CA LEU A 56 -2.62 -16.75 -15.28
C LEU A 56 -3.87 -16.66 -16.16
N LYS A 57 -4.46 -17.82 -16.43
CA LYS A 57 -5.79 -17.87 -17.05
C LYS A 57 -6.83 -17.26 -16.11
N LYS A 58 -7.75 -16.45 -16.63
CA LYS A 58 -8.76 -15.69 -15.88
C LYS A 58 -9.52 -16.55 -14.85
N ASN A 59 -9.81 -17.82 -15.19
CA ASN A 59 -10.55 -18.78 -14.36
C ASN A 59 -9.66 -19.86 -13.73
N SER A 60 -8.35 -19.62 -13.57
CA SER A 60 -7.48 -20.60 -12.94
C SER A 60 -7.72 -20.64 -11.42
N LYS A 61 -7.63 -21.85 -10.83
CA LYS A 61 -7.74 -22.04 -9.37
C LYS A 61 -6.70 -21.19 -8.61
N ARG A 62 -5.51 -20.99 -9.20
CA ARG A 62 -4.43 -20.17 -8.61
C ARG A 62 -4.83 -18.69 -8.56
N ALA A 63 -5.42 -18.16 -9.64
CA ALA A 63 -5.89 -16.77 -9.66
C ALA A 63 -7.04 -16.58 -8.67
N SER A 64 -7.98 -17.53 -8.59
CA SER A 64 -9.08 -17.47 -7.63
C SER A 64 -8.60 -17.51 -6.18
N LEU A 65 -7.62 -18.37 -5.86
CA LEU A 65 -7.05 -18.46 -4.52
C LEU A 65 -6.30 -17.17 -4.13
N ALA A 66 -5.52 -16.61 -5.04
CA ALA A 66 -4.82 -15.36 -4.79
C ALA A 66 -5.81 -14.20 -4.55
N ARG A 67 -6.90 -14.14 -5.32
CA ARG A 67 -7.96 -13.15 -5.13
C ARG A 67 -8.65 -13.30 -3.78
N LEU A 68 -8.99 -14.53 -3.40
CA LEU A 68 -9.54 -14.80 -2.08
C LEU A 68 -8.59 -14.35 -0.97
N ALA A 69 -7.28 -14.59 -1.13
CA ALA A 69 -6.29 -14.22 -0.13
C ALA A 69 -6.25 -12.70 0.10
N TYR A 70 -6.17 -11.89 -0.96
CA TYR A 70 -6.15 -10.43 -0.77
C TYR A 70 -7.51 -9.86 -0.36
N ASP A 71 -8.62 -10.50 -0.74
CA ASP A 71 -9.96 -10.10 -0.26
C ASP A 71 -10.11 -10.36 1.24
N VAL A 72 -9.60 -11.48 1.75
CA VAL A 72 -9.54 -11.78 3.19
C VAL A 72 -8.64 -10.78 3.89
N LEU A 73 -7.43 -10.54 3.37
CA LEU A 73 -6.49 -9.57 3.95
C LEU A 73 -7.08 -8.16 3.99
N PHE A 74 -7.78 -7.74 2.94
CA PHE A 74 -8.46 -6.45 2.90
C PHE A 74 -9.53 -6.29 4.00
N GLY A 75 -10.18 -7.38 4.39
CA GLY A 75 -11.20 -7.42 5.45
C GLY A 75 -10.65 -7.41 6.87
N ILE A 76 -9.34 -7.62 7.07
CA ILE A 76 -8.73 -7.65 8.41
C ILE A 76 -8.66 -6.22 8.96
N PRO A 77 -9.11 -5.98 10.23
CA PRO A 77 -8.96 -4.69 10.90
C PRO A 77 -7.49 -4.29 11.02
N SER A 78 -7.19 -3.01 10.80
CA SER A 78 -5.80 -2.49 10.81
C SER A 78 -5.06 -2.70 12.13
N ILE A 79 -5.79 -2.68 13.25
CA ILE A 79 -5.21 -2.96 14.58
C ILE A 79 -4.58 -4.37 14.66
N VAL A 80 -5.12 -5.34 13.93
CA VAL A 80 -4.59 -6.71 13.88
C VAL A 80 -3.23 -6.72 13.17
N TYR A 81 -3.06 -5.94 12.10
CA TYR A 81 -1.77 -5.76 11.44
C TYR A 81 -0.73 -5.16 12.39
N GLY A 82 -1.13 -4.13 13.15
CA GLY A 82 -0.27 -3.52 14.16
C GLY A 82 0.15 -4.50 15.25
N ALA A 83 -0.82 -5.23 15.84
CA ALA A 83 -0.56 -6.21 16.89
C ALA A 83 0.32 -7.38 16.40
N PHE A 84 0.09 -7.85 15.18
CA PHE A 84 0.91 -8.91 14.55
C PHE A 84 2.35 -8.44 14.33
N ALA A 85 2.52 -7.24 13.79
CA ALA A 85 3.84 -6.67 13.58
C ALA A 85 4.59 -6.42 14.88
N PHE A 86 3.91 -5.91 15.91
CA PHE A 86 4.46 -5.74 17.25
C PHE A 86 4.98 -7.07 17.82
N THR A 87 4.19 -8.13 17.68
CA THR A 87 4.58 -9.47 18.14
C THR A 87 5.86 -9.94 17.43
N ILE A 88 5.96 -9.73 16.10
CA ILE A 88 7.16 -10.07 15.34
C ILE A 88 8.35 -9.22 15.79
N MET A 89 8.15 -7.93 16.01
CA MET A 89 9.22 -7.02 16.45
C MET A 89 9.78 -7.43 17.80
N ILE A 90 8.91 -7.80 18.77
CA ILE A 90 9.35 -8.33 20.07
C ILE A 90 10.16 -9.61 19.89
N TYR A 91 9.67 -10.55 19.07
CA TYR A 91 10.34 -11.81 18.82
C TYR A 91 11.73 -11.64 18.20
N LEU A 92 11.88 -10.65 17.34
CA LEU A 92 13.16 -10.31 16.71
C LEU A 92 14.05 -9.40 17.57
N GLY A 93 13.62 -9.01 18.76
CA GLY A 93 14.34 -8.09 19.64
C GLY A 93 14.45 -6.66 19.07
N LEU A 94 13.56 -6.29 18.15
CA LEU A 94 13.52 -4.96 17.54
C LEU A 94 12.77 -3.99 18.45
N LYS A 95 13.31 -2.78 18.58
CA LYS A 95 12.61 -1.67 19.23
C LYS A 95 11.62 -1.03 18.26
N THR A 96 10.64 -0.29 18.81
CA THR A 96 9.77 0.59 18.01
C THR A 96 10.60 1.48 17.09
N SER A 97 10.27 1.50 15.82
CA SER A 97 11.08 2.18 14.80
C SER A 97 10.26 2.63 13.61
N LEU A 98 10.74 3.68 12.94
CA LEU A 98 10.16 4.14 11.67
C LEU A 98 10.09 3.02 10.62
N ALA A 99 11.08 2.13 10.58
CA ALA A 99 11.10 0.99 9.67
C ALA A 99 9.97 -0.01 9.98
N GLY A 100 9.68 -0.27 11.26
CA GLY A 100 8.54 -1.07 11.69
C GLY A 100 7.23 -0.49 11.18
N GLY A 101 7.00 0.80 11.38
CA GLY A 101 5.83 1.52 10.88
C GLY A 101 5.68 1.42 9.35
N ILE A 102 6.77 1.60 8.59
CA ILE A 102 6.77 1.46 7.13
C ILE A 102 6.36 0.04 6.72
N ILE A 103 6.91 -1.00 7.34
CA ILE A 103 6.59 -2.40 7.03
C ILE A 103 5.12 -2.68 7.30
N VAL A 104 4.60 -2.27 8.46
CA VAL A 104 3.21 -2.50 8.83
C VAL A 104 2.23 -1.83 7.88
N ILE A 105 2.44 -0.55 7.60
CA ILE A 105 1.58 0.18 6.64
C ILE A 105 1.71 -0.42 5.24
N THR A 106 2.91 -0.84 4.83
CA THR A 106 3.08 -1.53 3.54
C THR A 106 2.23 -2.80 3.47
N LEU A 107 2.28 -3.65 4.50
CA LEU A 107 1.47 -4.87 4.56
C LEU A 107 -0.02 -4.58 4.54
N LEU A 108 -0.46 -3.52 5.19
CA LEU A 108 -1.86 -3.08 5.22
C LEU A 108 -2.35 -2.62 3.84
N ILE A 109 -1.54 -1.86 3.10
CA ILE A 109 -1.97 -1.25 1.83
C ILE A 109 -1.79 -2.16 0.61
N ILE A 110 -0.93 -3.20 0.68
CA ILE A 110 -0.74 -4.17 -0.42
C ILE A 110 -2.06 -4.79 -0.90
N PRO A 111 -2.94 -5.35 -0.04
CA PRO A 111 -4.22 -5.90 -0.48
C PRO A 111 -5.11 -4.86 -1.16
N ILE A 112 -5.07 -3.61 -0.68
CA ILE A 112 -5.84 -2.50 -1.26
C ILE A 112 -5.34 -2.22 -2.68
N PHE A 113 -4.03 -2.10 -2.88
CA PHE A 113 -3.41 -1.90 -4.18
C PHE A 113 -3.75 -3.04 -5.14
N ILE A 114 -3.52 -4.30 -4.72
CA ILE A 114 -3.76 -5.46 -5.58
C ILE A 114 -5.23 -5.53 -5.97
N ARG A 115 -6.15 -5.39 -5.01
CA ARG A 115 -7.59 -5.45 -5.27
C ARG A 115 -8.04 -4.37 -6.25
N SER A 116 -7.70 -3.10 -5.98
CA SER A 116 -8.12 -1.98 -6.84
C SER A 116 -7.56 -2.09 -8.25
N MET A 117 -6.30 -2.47 -8.40
CA MET A 117 -5.68 -2.64 -9.72
C MET A 117 -6.16 -3.90 -10.45
N ASP A 118 -6.38 -5.03 -9.74
CA ASP A 118 -6.89 -6.27 -10.33
C ASP A 118 -8.31 -6.07 -10.86
N GLU A 119 -9.15 -5.33 -10.15
CA GLU A 119 -10.52 -5.02 -10.57
C GLU A 119 -10.52 -4.31 -11.94
N ILE A 120 -9.71 -3.25 -12.07
CA ILE A 120 -9.59 -2.51 -13.33
C ILE A 120 -8.94 -3.36 -14.43
N ALA A 121 -7.90 -4.14 -14.10
CA ALA A 121 -7.26 -5.02 -15.06
C ALA A 121 -8.20 -6.12 -15.59
N ARG A 122 -9.17 -6.56 -14.81
CA ARG A 122 -10.18 -7.56 -15.22
C ARG A 122 -11.26 -7.00 -16.14
N GLU A 123 -11.50 -5.69 -16.09
CA GLU A 123 -12.43 -5.00 -16.98
C GLU A 123 -11.88 -4.84 -18.40
N LEU A 124 -10.57 -5.03 -18.59
CA LEU A 124 -9.97 -4.96 -19.93
C LEU A 124 -10.57 -6.01 -20.86
N PRO A 125 -10.97 -5.62 -22.09
CA PRO A 125 -11.49 -6.56 -23.08
C PRO A 125 -10.44 -7.62 -23.43
N GLN A 126 -10.83 -8.90 -23.40
CA GLN A 126 -9.93 -9.99 -23.80
C GLN A 126 -9.48 -9.87 -25.27
N ASP A 127 -10.31 -9.29 -26.11
CA ASP A 127 -9.97 -9.06 -27.52
C ASP A 127 -8.77 -8.15 -27.70
N MET A 128 -8.54 -7.21 -26.80
CA MET A 128 -7.34 -6.36 -26.81
C MET A 128 -6.07 -7.18 -26.55
N LEU A 129 -6.13 -8.12 -25.59
CA LEU A 129 -5.01 -9.02 -25.32
C LEU A 129 -4.78 -9.99 -26.48
N ASN A 130 -5.87 -10.55 -27.03
CA ASN A 130 -5.83 -11.45 -28.17
C ASN A 130 -5.27 -10.73 -29.43
N ALA A 131 -5.68 -9.50 -29.69
CA ALA A 131 -5.15 -8.68 -30.77
C ALA A 131 -3.65 -8.43 -30.63
N SER A 132 -3.18 -8.13 -29.40
CA SER A 132 -1.73 -7.98 -29.11
C SER A 132 -0.98 -9.26 -29.47
N TYR A 133 -1.46 -10.42 -29.02
CA TYR A 133 -0.82 -11.70 -29.34
C TYR A 133 -0.90 -12.06 -30.85
N SER A 134 -2.00 -11.71 -31.52
CA SER A 134 -2.16 -11.93 -32.97
C SER A 134 -1.18 -11.11 -33.81
N LEU A 135 -0.72 -9.98 -33.28
CA LEU A 135 0.35 -9.15 -33.87
C LEU A 135 1.76 -9.67 -33.53
N GLY A 136 1.86 -10.83 -32.87
CA GLY A 136 3.15 -11.44 -32.51
C GLY A 136 3.78 -10.87 -31.24
N ALA A 137 3.05 -10.05 -30.46
CA ALA A 137 3.59 -9.49 -29.23
C ALA A 137 3.90 -10.59 -28.18
N THR A 138 5.04 -10.45 -27.55
CA THR A 138 5.43 -11.25 -26.40
C THR A 138 4.60 -10.89 -25.17
N ARG A 139 4.60 -11.73 -24.14
CA ARG A 139 3.92 -11.42 -22.88
C ARG A 139 4.44 -10.13 -22.24
N TYR A 140 5.72 -9.85 -22.36
CA TYR A 140 6.32 -8.61 -21.85
C TYR A 140 5.79 -7.37 -22.59
N GLU A 141 5.66 -7.44 -23.92
CA GLU A 141 5.08 -6.35 -24.72
C GLU A 141 3.60 -6.16 -24.41
N THR A 142 2.87 -7.26 -24.22
CA THR A 142 1.47 -7.21 -23.77
C THR A 142 1.34 -6.53 -22.41
N ILE A 143 2.27 -6.76 -21.46
CA ILE A 143 2.29 -6.04 -20.17
C ILE A 143 2.35 -4.53 -20.39
N LYS A 144 3.18 -4.01 -21.31
CA LYS A 144 3.26 -2.57 -21.61
C LYS A 144 1.92 -1.99 -22.08
N VAL A 145 1.20 -2.76 -22.89
CA VAL A 145 -0.15 -2.39 -23.34
C VAL A 145 -1.11 -2.32 -22.14
N VAL A 146 -1.11 -3.35 -21.32
CA VAL A 146 -1.96 -3.43 -20.12
C VAL A 146 -1.64 -2.28 -19.15
N VAL A 147 -0.35 -2.01 -18.85
CA VAL A 147 0.07 -0.90 -17.98
C VAL A 147 -0.53 0.42 -18.43
N ARG A 148 -0.44 0.71 -19.73
CA ARG A 148 -0.96 1.97 -20.27
C ARG A 148 -2.47 2.09 -20.09
N GLN A 149 -3.20 0.99 -20.20
CA GLN A 149 -4.66 0.97 -20.04
C GLN A 149 -5.09 1.08 -18.57
N ILE A 150 -4.35 0.43 -17.65
CA ILE A 150 -4.69 0.47 -16.22
C ILE A 150 -4.05 1.66 -15.48
N ALA A 151 -3.23 2.48 -16.14
CA ALA A 151 -2.53 3.60 -15.52
C ALA A 151 -3.46 4.55 -14.73
N PRO A 152 -4.65 4.94 -15.21
CA PRO A 152 -5.59 5.72 -14.42
C PRO A 152 -6.03 5.00 -13.15
N GLY A 153 -6.23 3.69 -13.23
CA GLY A 153 -6.56 2.85 -12.08
C GLY A 153 -5.43 2.71 -11.06
N ILE A 154 -4.19 2.66 -11.52
CA ILE A 154 -3.02 2.71 -10.62
C ILE A 154 -3.02 4.02 -9.84
N ALA A 155 -3.29 5.15 -10.51
CA ALA A 155 -3.38 6.44 -9.84
C ALA A 155 -4.50 6.47 -8.78
N THR A 156 -5.69 5.97 -9.11
CA THR A 156 -6.81 5.87 -8.17
C THR A 156 -6.48 4.95 -6.99
N ALA A 157 -5.92 3.76 -7.25
CA ALA A 157 -5.48 2.85 -6.21
C ALA A 157 -4.44 3.48 -5.29
N THR A 158 -3.53 4.28 -5.86
CA THR A 158 -2.51 5.01 -5.09
C THR A 158 -3.14 6.05 -4.16
N LEU A 159 -4.07 6.85 -4.66
CA LEU A 159 -4.76 7.85 -3.85
C LEU A 159 -5.58 7.20 -2.71
N LEU A 160 -6.29 6.11 -2.99
CA LEU A 160 -7.03 5.36 -1.98
C LEU A 160 -6.12 4.79 -0.90
N SER A 161 -4.97 4.22 -1.31
CA SER A 161 -3.99 3.65 -0.38
C SER A 161 -3.30 4.70 0.47
N ILE A 162 -2.97 5.86 -0.10
CA ILE A 162 -2.43 7.01 0.64
C ILE A 162 -3.44 7.51 1.66
N GLY A 163 -4.71 7.68 1.24
CA GLY A 163 -5.79 8.11 2.15
C GLY A 163 -5.96 7.14 3.33
N ARG A 164 -5.89 5.83 3.06
CA ARG A 164 -5.93 4.79 4.09
C ARG A 164 -4.73 4.86 5.01
N ALA A 165 -3.52 4.97 4.45
CA ALA A 165 -2.27 5.01 5.21
C ALA A 165 -2.19 6.23 6.14
N ILE A 166 -2.64 7.41 5.69
CA ILE A 166 -2.67 8.63 6.51
C ILE A 166 -3.72 8.50 7.63
N GLY A 167 -4.87 7.90 7.34
CA GLY A 167 -5.97 7.78 8.31
C GLY A 167 -5.79 6.66 9.32
N ASP A 168 -4.80 5.78 9.15
CA ASP A 168 -4.66 4.58 9.97
C ASP A 168 -3.64 4.73 11.09
N ALA A 169 -4.05 5.39 12.18
CA ALA A 169 -3.24 5.47 13.39
C ALA A 169 -3.13 4.14 14.14
N ALA A 170 -4.13 3.25 14.03
CA ALA A 170 -4.20 2.03 14.80
C ALA A 170 -3.10 1.00 14.43
N ALA A 171 -2.76 0.93 13.16
CA ALA A 171 -1.71 0.02 12.69
C ALA A 171 -0.31 0.45 13.16
N VAL A 172 -0.05 1.76 13.24
CA VAL A 172 1.27 2.32 13.61
C VAL A 172 1.44 2.48 15.12
N MET A 173 0.34 2.44 15.87
CA MET A 173 0.36 2.69 17.32
C MET A 173 1.29 1.73 18.09
N PHE A 174 1.51 0.53 17.57
CA PHE A 174 2.31 -0.50 18.21
C PHE A 174 3.73 -0.64 17.67
N THR A 175 4.08 0.10 16.62
CA THR A 175 5.38 0.02 15.92
C THR A 175 6.20 1.28 16.11
#